data_5f2a5b1e519864072cf0e4e1f94319b0
#
_entry.id   5f2a5b1e519864072cf0e4e1f94319b0
#
_cell.length_a   1.000
_cell.length_b   1.000
_cell.length_c   1.000
_cell.angle_alpha   90.00
_cell.angle_beta   90.00
_cell.angle_gamma   90.00
#
_symmetry.space_group_name_H-M   'P 1'
#
loop_
_entity.id
_entity.type
_entity.pdbx_description
1 polymer ?
#
loop_
_entity_poly.entity_id
_entity_poly.type
_entity_poly.pdbx_seq_one_letter_code
_entity_poly.pdbx_strand_id
1 'polypeptide(L)'
;MSNPSHFSAPVRLGAVKSLADFQVVCQNLGIDLPVEEPSNGVSPLAEPAHISLNGRKPGNRIAIHPMEGWDATHTGGTTEEVRRRWKRFGESGAKIICGGEAMAVRPDGRANPNQLILSEQNKGEIAELTQILRHAHAERYGNAEDVVIGFQLTHSGRFCRPNEKSRWESRVAYRHPLLDTKFQVKSDAQILSDDEIEVLIGDFVRAARVAYEAGADFVDVKHCHGYLLHEFLGAHTRPGKYGGSFDNRTRILREIVAGIRADQNPVDIGVRLSIFDMVPFRPNPATAEPGKPGIGMPEEFSQLVPYVYGFGMRKDLPTEIDLSETHLFAKLCGELGIKVLNTTAGSPYYNPHLQRPAVFPPSDGYRPAYDPL
;
A
#
# COMPACT_ATOMS: atom_id res chain seq x y z
N MET A 1 -26.97 12.17 21.77
CA MET A 1 -26.12 12.80 20.74
C MET A 1 -25.23 13.83 21.42
N SER A 2 -24.05 13.44 21.83
CA SER A 2 -23.06 14.30 22.50
C SER A 2 -22.28 15.06 21.43
N ASN A 3 -22.29 16.37 21.55
CA ASN A 3 -21.66 17.36 20.69
C ASN A 3 -20.14 17.13 20.60
N PRO A 4 -19.52 16.93 19.43
CA PRO A 4 -18.08 16.65 19.32
C PRO A 4 -17.19 17.92 19.33
N SER A 5 -17.53 18.96 20.10
CA SER A 5 -16.93 20.29 19.98
C SER A 5 -15.86 20.65 21.03
N HIS A 6 -15.17 19.68 21.63
CA HIS A 6 -14.02 19.95 22.51
C HIS A 6 -12.83 19.02 22.25
N PHE A 7 -12.36 18.96 21.00
CA PHE A 7 -10.96 18.58 20.82
C PHE A 7 -10.11 19.80 21.11
N SER A 8 -9.51 19.84 22.30
CA SER A 8 -8.36 20.72 22.54
C SER A 8 -7.33 20.46 21.43
N ALA A 9 -6.62 21.51 21.00
CA ALA A 9 -5.59 21.37 19.97
C ALA A 9 -4.68 20.15 20.30
N PRO A 10 -4.37 19.30 19.34
CA PRO A 10 -3.58 18.10 19.59
C PRO A 10 -2.23 18.48 20.20
N VAL A 11 -1.80 17.72 21.18
CA VAL A 11 -0.49 17.92 21.80
C VAL A 11 0.59 17.57 20.77
N ARG A 12 1.54 18.48 20.55
CA ARG A 12 2.69 18.19 19.69
C ARG A 12 3.50 17.03 20.26
N LEU A 13 3.85 16.05 19.45
CA LEU A 13 4.65 14.89 19.87
C LEU A 13 5.96 15.31 20.56
N GLY A 14 6.59 16.38 20.10
CA GLY A 14 7.79 16.94 20.73
C GLY A 14 7.61 17.46 22.15
N ALA A 15 6.39 17.66 22.62
CA ALA A 15 6.08 18.05 24.00
C ALA A 15 5.94 16.86 24.96
N VAL A 16 5.74 15.64 24.43
CA VAL A 16 5.64 14.39 25.20
C VAL A 16 7.06 13.89 25.47
N LYS A 17 7.52 13.99 26.70
CA LYS A 17 8.91 13.66 27.07
C LYS A 17 9.03 12.41 27.94
N SER A 18 7.94 11.97 28.53
CA SER A 18 7.91 10.82 29.45
C SER A 18 6.68 9.96 29.24
N LEU A 19 6.68 8.76 29.80
CA LEU A 19 5.51 7.89 29.85
C LEU A 19 4.34 8.58 30.56
N ALA A 20 4.62 9.30 31.66
CA ALA A 20 3.59 10.03 32.38
C ALA A 20 2.93 11.12 31.53
N ASP A 21 3.71 11.88 30.75
CA ASP A 21 3.15 12.87 29.81
C ASP A 21 2.25 12.18 28.77
N PHE A 22 2.67 11.03 28.25
CA PHE A 22 1.89 10.27 27.27
C PHE A 22 0.58 9.76 27.87
N GLN A 23 0.62 9.23 29.09
CA GLN A 23 -0.59 8.78 29.80
C GLN A 23 -1.59 9.92 30.04
N VAL A 24 -1.11 11.12 30.38
CA VAL A 24 -1.96 12.32 30.51
C VAL A 24 -2.62 12.67 29.16
N VAL A 25 -1.89 12.57 28.05
CA VAL A 25 -2.46 12.79 26.70
C VAL A 25 -3.55 11.77 26.42
N CYS A 26 -3.31 10.47 26.67
CA CYS A 26 -4.30 9.42 26.49
C CYS A 26 -5.55 9.66 27.33
N GLN A 27 -5.40 9.99 28.62
CA GLN A 27 -6.52 10.31 29.51
C GLN A 27 -7.37 11.49 28.99
N ASN A 28 -6.71 12.57 28.55
CA ASN A 28 -7.38 13.76 28.00
C ASN A 28 -8.16 13.46 26.71
N LEU A 29 -7.70 12.47 25.94
CA LEU A 29 -8.36 12.01 24.71
C LEU A 29 -9.38 10.90 24.95
N GLY A 30 -9.53 10.41 26.18
CA GLY A 30 -10.40 9.25 26.50
C GLY A 30 -9.91 7.95 25.83
N ILE A 31 -8.61 7.83 25.57
CA ILE A 31 -7.98 6.66 24.94
C ILE A 31 -7.39 5.79 26.04
N ASP A 32 -7.77 4.50 26.04
CA ASP A 32 -7.15 3.48 26.87
C ASP A 32 -6.13 2.70 26.02
N LEU A 33 -4.86 3.05 26.18
CA LEU A 33 -3.74 2.33 25.57
C LEU A 33 -2.91 1.65 26.66
N PRO A 34 -2.68 0.35 26.58
CA PRO A 34 -1.76 -0.33 27.49
C PRO A 34 -0.34 0.14 27.17
N VAL A 35 0.27 0.87 28.09
CA VAL A 35 1.63 1.37 27.96
C VAL A 35 2.40 0.98 29.22
N GLU A 36 3.53 0.32 29.04
CA GLU A 36 4.41 -0.14 30.10
C GLU A 36 5.83 0.38 29.87
N GLU A 37 6.54 0.66 30.94
CA GLU A 37 7.99 0.87 30.86
C GLU A 37 8.65 -0.43 30.41
N PRO A 38 9.67 -0.37 29.52
CA PRO A 38 10.36 -1.57 29.06
C PRO A 38 10.94 -2.35 30.25
N SER A 39 10.40 -3.53 30.52
CA SER A 39 10.99 -4.45 31.48
C SER A 39 12.28 -5.04 30.89
N ASN A 40 13.38 -5.02 31.65
CA ASN A 40 14.64 -5.70 31.33
C ASN A 40 15.44 -5.18 30.11
N GLY A 41 15.12 -4.04 29.53
CA GLY A 41 15.91 -3.39 28.47
C GLY A 41 15.89 -4.08 27.10
N VAL A 42 15.15 -5.17 26.90
CA VAL A 42 14.98 -5.84 25.62
C VAL A 42 13.61 -5.51 25.04
N SER A 43 13.61 -4.83 23.89
CA SER A 43 12.36 -4.54 23.18
C SER A 43 11.75 -5.83 22.61
N PRO A 44 10.43 -6.08 22.79
CA PRO A 44 9.73 -7.18 22.11
C PRO A 44 9.86 -7.15 20.58
N LEU A 45 10.17 -5.99 19.99
CA LEU A 45 10.44 -5.86 18.55
C LEU A 45 11.77 -6.51 18.13
N ALA A 46 12.71 -6.70 19.05
CA ALA A 46 13.98 -7.38 18.81
C ALA A 46 13.87 -8.92 18.81
N GLU A 47 12.73 -9.46 19.27
CA GLU A 47 12.50 -10.91 19.25
C GLU A 47 12.18 -11.41 17.84
N PRO A 48 12.53 -12.68 17.50
CA PRO A 48 12.16 -13.28 16.23
C PRO A 48 10.66 -13.23 15.95
N ALA A 49 10.29 -13.00 14.72
CA ALA A 49 8.89 -13.07 14.31
C ALA A 49 8.41 -14.54 14.20
N HIS A 50 7.15 -14.79 14.57
CA HIS A 50 6.54 -16.13 14.58
C HIS A 50 6.01 -16.57 13.19
N ILE A 51 6.68 -16.16 12.12
CA ILE A 51 6.35 -16.54 10.74
C ILE A 51 7.54 -17.23 10.09
N SER A 52 7.27 -18.02 9.05
CA SER A 52 8.29 -18.56 8.16
C SER A 52 7.91 -18.29 6.72
N LEU A 53 8.82 -17.67 5.97
CA LEU A 53 8.65 -17.35 4.56
C LEU A 53 9.81 -17.97 3.78
N ASN A 54 9.49 -18.82 2.80
CA ASN A 54 10.45 -19.64 2.07
C ASN A 54 11.45 -20.39 3.00
N GLY A 55 10.93 -20.94 4.10
CA GLY A 55 11.73 -21.64 5.10
C GLY A 55 12.55 -20.75 6.05
N ARG A 56 12.63 -19.43 5.82
CA ARG A 56 13.36 -18.47 6.66
C ARG A 56 12.47 -17.89 7.76
N LYS A 57 13.04 -17.70 8.95
CA LYS A 57 12.37 -17.04 10.09
C LYS A 57 13.02 -15.68 10.31
N PRO A 58 12.26 -14.57 10.26
CA PRO A 58 12.82 -13.25 10.54
C PRO A 58 13.36 -13.15 11.97
N GLY A 59 14.60 -12.65 12.13
CA GLY A 59 15.29 -12.55 13.39
C GLY A 59 14.78 -11.43 14.31
N ASN A 60 13.90 -10.56 13.83
CA ASN A 60 13.19 -9.57 14.65
C ASN A 60 11.83 -9.22 14.01
N ARG A 61 11.04 -8.35 14.68
CA ARG A 61 9.70 -7.94 14.27
C ARG A 61 9.66 -6.58 13.58
N ILE A 62 10.80 -6.10 13.07
CA ILE A 62 10.90 -4.82 12.37
C ILE A 62 10.82 -5.08 10.86
N ALA A 63 9.87 -4.39 10.21
CA ALA A 63 9.65 -4.50 8.78
C ALA A 63 9.88 -3.17 8.05
N ILE A 64 10.53 -3.23 6.88
CA ILE A 64 10.59 -2.13 5.92
C ILE A 64 9.43 -2.27 4.96
N HIS A 65 8.57 -1.26 4.90
CA HIS A 65 7.45 -1.21 3.96
C HIS A 65 7.90 -0.85 2.54
N PRO A 66 7.22 -1.35 1.52
CA PRO A 66 7.52 -1.02 0.14
C PRO A 66 7.22 0.45 -0.17
N MET A 67 8.13 1.08 -0.91
CA MET A 67 8.02 2.43 -1.43
C MET A 67 8.27 2.40 -2.94
N GLU A 68 7.77 3.40 -3.66
CA GLU A 68 8.13 3.61 -5.06
C GLU A 68 9.19 4.71 -5.12
N GLY A 69 10.42 4.35 -5.49
CA GLY A 69 11.53 5.30 -5.57
C GLY A 69 11.43 6.25 -6.76
N TRP A 70 10.85 5.76 -7.88
CA TRP A 70 10.73 6.48 -9.15
C TRP A 70 12.07 7.03 -9.68
N ASP A 71 13.13 6.30 -9.44
CA ASP A 71 14.51 6.57 -9.84
C ASP A 71 15.16 5.40 -10.60
N ALA A 72 14.35 4.45 -11.06
CA ALA A 72 14.79 3.41 -11.99
C ALA A 72 15.06 3.96 -13.41
N THR A 73 15.62 3.13 -14.27
CA THR A 73 15.75 3.47 -15.69
C THR A 73 14.38 3.51 -16.37
N HIS A 74 14.29 4.14 -17.56
CA HIS A 74 13.04 4.12 -18.35
C HIS A 74 12.62 2.72 -18.80
N THR A 75 13.54 1.77 -18.85
CA THR A 75 13.26 0.36 -19.13
C THR A 75 12.87 -0.44 -17.90
N GLY A 76 12.81 0.21 -16.72
CA GLY A 76 12.46 -0.42 -15.46
C GLY A 76 13.59 -1.20 -14.79
N GLY A 77 14.84 -1.02 -15.24
CA GLY A 77 16.05 -1.57 -14.62
C GLY A 77 16.57 -0.71 -13.46
N THR A 78 17.63 -1.17 -12.80
CA THR A 78 18.18 -0.51 -11.61
C THR A 78 19.10 0.66 -11.96
N THR A 79 19.21 1.61 -11.03
CA THR A 79 20.18 2.72 -11.03
C THR A 79 21.05 2.64 -9.79
N GLU A 80 22.05 3.52 -9.69
CA GLU A 80 22.88 3.63 -8.48
C GLU A 80 22.08 4.07 -7.26
N GLU A 81 21.06 4.93 -7.44
CA GLU A 81 20.16 5.38 -6.37
C GLU A 81 19.35 4.20 -5.82
N VAL A 82 18.83 3.34 -6.70
CA VAL A 82 18.11 2.11 -6.30
C VAL A 82 19.05 1.17 -5.53
N ARG A 83 20.27 0.90 -6.05
CA ARG A 83 21.26 0.03 -5.40
C ARG A 83 21.66 0.58 -4.03
N ARG A 84 21.92 1.87 -3.91
CA ARG A 84 22.24 2.54 -2.63
C ARG A 84 21.11 2.40 -1.62
N ARG A 85 19.85 2.53 -2.05
CA ARG A 85 18.68 2.35 -1.18
C ARG A 85 18.58 0.92 -0.65
N TRP A 86 18.79 -0.07 -1.51
CA TRP A 86 18.76 -1.48 -1.11
C TRP A 86 19.91 -1.85 -0.17
N LYS A 87 21.09 -1.28 -0.38
CA LYS A 87 22.20 -1.38 0.58
C LYS A 87 21.79 -0.87 1.97
N ARG A 88 21.15 0.30 2.02
CA ARG A 88 20.67 0.89 3.29
C ARG A 88 19.58 0.04 3.95
N PHE A 89 18.75 -0.65 3.20
CA PHE A 89 17.81 -1.61 3.78
C PHE A 89 18.58 -2.74 4.51
N GLY A 90 19.63 -3.26 3.93
CA GLY A 90 20.50 -4.24 4.59
C GLY A 90 21.16 -3.68 5.85
N GLU A 91 21.67 -2.46 5.80
CA GLU A 91 22.32 -1.79 6.93
C GLU A 91 21.36 -1.42 8.06
N SER A 92 20.05 -1.39 7.84
CA SER A 92 19.04 -0.93 8.81
C SER A 92 18.88 -1.84 10.04
N GLY A 93 19.16 -3.13 9.89
CA GLY A 93 18.91 -4.14 10.92
C GLY A 93 17.48 -4.72 10.91
N ALA A 94 16.56 -4.21 10.09
CA ALA A 94 15.25 -4.83 9.91
C ALA A 94 15.40 -6.22 9.29
N LYS A 95 14.63 -7.19 9.78
CA LYS A 95 14.68 -8.58 9.33
C LYS A 95 13.56 -8.96 8.38
N ILE A 96 12.60 -8.06 8.15
CA ILE A 96 11.52 -8.25 7.17
C ILE A 96 11.57 -7.09 6.18
N ILE A 97 11.92 -7.38 4.94
CA ILE A 97 11.83 -6.41 3.85
C ILE A 97 10.52 -6.70 3.12
N CYS A 98 9.48 -5.94 3.46
CA CYS A 98 8.11 -6.21 2.99
C CYS A 98 7.86 -5.59 1.60
N GLY A 99 8.78 -5.85 0.66
CA GLY A 99 8.69 -5.38 -0.71
C GLY A 99 9.86 -4.50 -1.16
N GLY A 100 10.59 -3.88 -0.24
CA GLY A 100 11.66 -2.94 -0.58
C GLY A 100 11.16 -1.80 -1.47
N GLU A 101 10.83 -2.14 -2.71
CA GLU A 101 10.17 -1.29 -3.69
C GLU A 101 8.93 -1.95 -4.28
N ALA A 102 7.94 -1.12 -4.67
CA ALA A 102 6.79 -1.57 -5.45
C ALA A 102 7.19 -1.64 -6.93
N MET A 103 7.24 -2.85 -7.46
CA MET A 103 7.65 -3.13 -8.83
C MET A 103 6.43 -3.35 -9.73
N ALA A 104 6.38 -2.70 -10.89
CA ALA A 104 5.31 -2.94 -11.84
C ALA A 104 5.46 -4.32 -12.47
N VAL A 105 4.33 -5.03 -12.62
CA VAL A 105 4.30 -6.37 -13.26
C VAL A 105 4.31 -6.29 -14.79
N ARG A 106 4.07 -5.07 -15.34
CA ARG A 106 4.08 -4.79 -16.78
C ARG A 106 4.33 -3.28 -17.03
N PRO A 107 4.87 -2.91 -18.20
CA PRO A 107 5.29 -1.52 -18.47
C PRO A 107 4.17 -0.48 -18.35
N ASP A 108 2.97 -0.76 -18.85
CA ASP A 108 1.82 0.15 -18.83
C ASP A 108 1.15 0.26 -17.44
N GLY A 109 1.51 -0.63 -16.51
CA GLY A 109 1.06 -0.59 -15.10
C GLY A 109 1.87 0.34 -14.20
N ARG A 110 2.87 1.06 -14.70
CA ARG A 110 3.74 1.93 -13.90
C ARG A 110 3.05 3.23 -13.46
N ALA A 111 3.28 3.65 -12.21
CA ALA A 111 2.85 4.96 -11.69
C ALA A 111 3.78 6.10 -12.14
N ASN A 112 4.96 5.77 -12.67
CA ASN A 112 5.98 6.73 -13.10
C ASN A 112 6.88 6.08 -14.16
N PRO A 113 7.36 6.82 -15.19
CA PRO A 113 8.27 6.26 -16.20
C PRO A 113 9.54 5.62 -15.64
N ASN A 114 9.95 6.05 -14.45
CA ASN A 114 11.14 5.57 -13.75
C ASN A 114 10.80 4.59 -12.59
N GLN A 115 9.71 3.84 -12.69
CA GLN A 115 9.41 2.76 -11.75
C GLN A 115 10.06 1.45 -12.21
N LEU A 116 10.59 0.67 -11.26
CA LEU A 116 11.08 -0.69 -11.52
C LEU A 116 10.01 -1.58 -12.13
N ILE A 117 10.42 -2.42 -13.08
CA ILE A 117 9.57 -3.45 -13.69
C ILE A 117 10.16 -4.82 -13.35
N LEU A 118 9.34 -5.67 -12.74
CA LEU A 118 9.72 -7.06 -12.48
C LEU A 118 9.44 -7.92 -13.70
N SER A 119 10.46 -8.11 -14.51
CA SER A 119 10.40 -8.82 -15.80
C SER A 119 11.63 -9.69 -16.03
N GLU A 120 11.55 -10.64 -16.95
CA GLU A 120 12.69 -11.46 -17.37
C GLU A 120 13.90 -10.61 -17.83
N GLN A 121 13.61 -9.48 -18.50
CA GLN A 121 14.67 -8.57 -18.96
C GLN A 121 15.47 -7.95 -17.79
N ASN A 122 14.80 -7.59 -16.70
CA ASN A 122 15.39 -6.90 -15.55
C ASN A 122 15.80 -7.85 -14.41
N LYS A 123 15.51 -9.15 -14.55
CA LYS A 123 15.71 -10.17 -13.50
C LYS A 123 17.13 -10.16 -12.91
N GLY A 124 18.14 -10.10 -13.77
CA GLY A 124 19.54 -10.09 -13.33
C GLY A 124 19.88 -8.90 -12.43
N GLU A 125 19.49 -7.69 -12.82
CA GLU A 125 19.70 -6.47 -12.04
C GLU A 125 18.91 -6.49 -10.72
N ILE A 126 17.71 -7.05 -10.74
CA ILE A 126 16.87 -7.18 -9.53
C ILE A 126 17.45 -8.23 -8.58
N ALA A 127 18.01 -9.32 -9.09
CA ALA A 127 18.74 -10.31 -8.28
C ALA A 127 19.98 -9.70 -7.59
N GLU A 128 20.66 -8.76 -8.24
CA GLU A 128 21.76 -8.01 -7.60
C GLU A 128 21.28 -7.20 -6.40
N LEU A 129 20.07 -6.64 -6.41
CA LEU A 129 19.53 -5.89 -5.28
C LEU A 129 19.40 -6.76 -4.02
N THR A 130 18.92 -8.00 -4.17
CA THR A 130 18.83 -8.95 -3.03
C THR A 130 20.20 -9.30 -2.49
N GLN A 131 21.19 -9.48 -3.38
CA GLN A 131 22.58 -9.76 -2.99
C GLN A 131 23.22 -8.56 -2.27
N ILE A 132 23.06 -7.34 -2.78
CA ILE A 132 23.53 -6.09 -2.15
C ILE A 132 22.96 -5.96 -0.74
N LEU A 133 21.64 -6.19 -0.58
CA LEU A 133 20.97 -6.12 0.72
C LEU A 133 21.53 -7.15 1.70
N ARG A 134 21.58 -8.43 1.29
CA ARG A 134 22.06 -9.51 2.15
C ARG A 134 23.53 -9.34 2.51
N HIS A 135 24.38 -8.89 1.58
CA HIS A 135 25.78 -8.62 1.81
C HIS A 135 25.97 -7.48 2.84
N ALA A 136 25.31 -6.33 2.61
CA ALA A 136 25.38 -5.19 3.54
C ALA A 136 24.87 -5.55 4.94
N HIS A 137 23.85 -6.43 5.02
CA HIS A 137 23.34 -6.91 6.30
C HIS A 137 24.36 -7.80 7.00
N ALA A 138 24.94 -8.77 6.27
CA ALA A 138 25.93 -9.69 6.81
C ALA A 138 27.21 -8.97 7.26
N GLU A 139 27.67 -7.96 6.52
CA GLU A 139 28.82 -7.12 6.91
C GLU A 139 28.59 -6.43 8.26
N ARG A 140 27.36 -5.97 8.52
CA ARG A 140 27.04 -5.19 9.71
C ARG A 140 26.64 -6.04 10.92
N TYR A 141 25.97 -7.18 10.68
CA TYR A 141 25.34 -8.00 11.73
C TYR A 141 25.84 -9.46 11.77
N GLY A 142 26.84 -9.80 10.98
CA GLY A 142 27.52 -11.10 10.98
C GLY A 142 26.92 -12.14 10.02
N ASN A 143 25.61 -12.13 9.79
CA ASN A 143 24.95 -13.00 8.81
C ASN A 143 23.64 -12.38 8.27
N ALA A 144 23.05 -12.99 7.25
CA ALA A 144 21.77 -12.56 6.67
C ALA A 144 20.78 -13.73 6.52
N GLU A 145 20.96 -14.83 7.25
CA GLU A 145 20.13 -16.03 7.16
C GLU A 145 18.70 -15.78 7.67
N ASP A 146 18.58 -14.89 8.64
CA ASP A 146 17.32 -14.48 9.28
C ASP A 146 16.68 -13.21 8.67
N VAL A 147 17.18 -12.77 7.50
CA VAL A 147 16.56 -11.68 6.74
C VAL A 147 15.64 -12.27 5.69
N VAL A 148 14.38 -11.85 5.71
CA VAL A 148 13.34 -12.24 4.75
C VAL A 148 13.08 -11.07 3.80
N ILE A 149 13.14 -11.34 2.49
CA ILE A 149 13.00 -10.33 1.44
C ILE A 149 11.75 -10.66 0.61
N GLY A 150 10.81 -9.71 0.55
CA GLY A 150 9.68 -9.76 -0.35
C GLY A 150 9.79 -8.71 -1.46
N PHE A 151 9.11 -8.93 -2.58
CA PHE A 151 8.89 -7.92 -3.62
C PHE A 151 7.41 -7.58 -3.72
N GLN A 152 7.07 -6.28 -3.72
CA GLN A 152 5.70 -5.87 -3.93
C GLN A 152 5.38 -5.81 -5.43
N LEU A 153 4.38 -6.60 -5.83
CA LEU A 153 3.85 -6.65 -7.19
C LEU A 153 2.73 -5.65 -7.36
N THR A 154 2.79 -4.78 -8.38
CA THR A 154 1.81 -3.72 -8.56
C THR A 154 1.43 -3.48 -10.01
N HIS A 155 0.20 -3.01 -10.20
CA HIS A 155 -0.30 -2.29 -11.36
C HIS A 155 -1.01 -1.04 -10.86
N SER A 156 -0.58 0.14 -11.33
CA SER A 156 -1.00 1.41 -10.75
C SER A 156 -2.43 1.83 -11.10
N GLY A 157 -3.05 1.14 -12.07
CA GLY A 157 -4.46 1.33 -12.40
C GLY A 157 -4.77 2.77 -12.84
N ARG A 158 -5.64 3.41 -12.09
CA ARG A 158 -6.04 4.82 -12.28
C ARG A 158 -4.86 5.79 -12.29
N PHE A 159 -3.77 5.43 -11.59
CA PHE A 159 -2.59 6.30 -11.43
C PHE A 159 -1.44 5.96 -12.39
N CYS A 160 -1.70 5.23 -13.47
CA CYS A 160 -0.69 4.91 -14.48
C CYS A 160 -0.18 6.17 -15.18
N ARG A 161 1.16 6.29 -15.23
CA ARG A 161 1.94 7.29 -15.96
C ARG A 161 3.20 6.65 -16.53
N PRO A 162 3.05 5.62 -17.38
CA PRO A 162 4.18 4.81 -17.82
C PRO A 162 5.19 5.55 -18.70
N ASN A 163 4.76 6.58 -19.43
CA ASN A 163 5.57 7.25 -20.44
C ASN A 163 6.02 8.64 -20.01
N GLU A 164 5.14 9.44 -19.38
CA GLU A 164 5.41 10.82 -18.97
C GLU A 164 4.86 11.10 -17.57
N LYS A 165 5.65 11.76 -16.70
CA LYS A 165 5.23 12.11 -15.32
C LYS A 165 3.98 13.00 -15.26
N SER A 166 3.76 13.81 -16.28
CA SER A 166 2.65 14.78 -16.37
C SER A 166 1.37 14.21 -16.97
N ARG A 167 1.41 13.02 -17.60
CA ARG A 167 0.29 12.46 -18.35
C ARG A 167 -0.25 11.19 -17.69
N TRP A 168 -1.54 11.25 -17.32
CA TRP A 168 -2.28 10.07 -16.87
C TRP A 168 -2.62 9.17 -18.07
N GLU A 169 -2.28 7.90 -17.98
CA GLU A 169 -2.63 6.85 -18.93
C GLU A 169 -3.39 5.75 -18.20
N SER A 170 -4.46 6.17 -17.53
CA SER A 170 -5.21 5.37 -16.58
C SER A 170 -5.83 4.12 -17.22
N ARG A 171 -5.69 2.98 -16.53
CA ARG A 171 -6.37 1.71 -16.80
C ARG A 171 -7.15 1.34 -15.55
N VAL A 172 -8.47 1.26 -15.61
CA VAL A 172 -9.32 1.23 -14.42
C VAL A 172 -10.20 -0.01 -14.36
N ALA A 173 -10.61 -0.37 -13.14
CA ALA A 173 -11.57 -1.45 -12.93
C ALA A 173 -13.00 -1.01 -13.27
N TYR A 174 -13.35 0.26 -13.02
CA TYR A 174 -14.69 0.83 -13.24
C TYR A 174 -14.65 2.35 -13.33
N ARG A 175 -15.74 2.98 -13.79
CA ARG A 175 -15.90 4.43 -13.82
C ARG A 175 -16.22 4.96 -12.42
N HIS A 176 -15.45 5.96 -11.98
CA HIS A 176 -15.61 6.55 -10.66
C HIS A 176 -16.06 8.02 -10.78
N PRO A 177 -17.25 8.37 -10.29
CA PRO A 177 -17.87 9.68 -10.55
C PRO A 177 -17.05 10.88 -10.06
N LEU A 178 -16.27 10.73 -9.00
CA LEU A 178 -15.47 11.81 -8.42
C LEU A 178 -14.01 11.81 -8.87
N LEU A 179 -13.44 10.66 -9.24
CA LEU A 179 -12.01 10.55 -9.56
C LEU A 179 -11.70 10.61 -11.06
N ASP A 180 -12.65 10.25 -11.92
CA ASP A 180 -12.42 10.14 -13.37
C ASP A 180 -11.90 11.43 -13.99
N THR A 181 -12.49 12.58 -13.61
CA THR A 181 -12.04 13.89 -14.11
C THR A 181 -10.62 14.20 -13.68
N LYS A 182 -10.28 13.99 -12.41
CA LYS A 182 -8.95 14.26 -11.86
C LYS A 182 -7.87 13.43 -12.54
N PHE A 183 -8.16 12.15 -12.82
CA PHE A 183 -7.20 11.20 -13.40
C PHE A 183 -7.43 10.91 -14.89
N GLN A 184 -8.17 11.78 -15.57
CA GLN A 184 -8.37 11.77 -17.03
C GLN A 184 -8.93 10.45 -17.57
N VAL A 185 -9.82 9.79 -16.83
CA VAL A 185 -10.60 8.65 -17.33
C VAL A 185 -11.77 9.19 -18.15
N LYS A 186 -11.62 9.25 -19.48
CA LYS A 186 -12.52 9.97 -20.39
C LYS A 186 -13.56 9.06 -21.04
N SER A 187 -13.29 7.77 -21.16
CA SER A 187 -14.19 6.81 -21.83
C SER A 187 -14.07 5.41 -21.23
N ASP A 188 -15.03 4.55 -21.58
CA ASP A 188 -15.06 3.16 -21.15
C ASP A 188 -13.95 2.30 -21.79
N ALA A 189 -13.29 2.79 -22.84
CA ALA A 189 -12.10 2.15 -23.41
C ALA A 189 -10.92 2.06 -22.42
N GLN A 190 -10.96 2.82 -21.33
CA GLN A 190 -9.95 2.77 -20.27
C GLN A 190 -10.29 1.73 -19.18
N ILE A 191 -11.49 1.17 -19.20
CA ILE A 191 -11.87 0.07 -18.31
C ILE A 191 -11.28 -1.22 -18.85
N LEU A 192 -10.56 -1.96 -18.00
CA LEU A 192 -10.05 -3.28 -18.37
C LEU A 192 -11.20 -4.25 -18.64
N SER A 193 -11.19 -4.90 -19.80
CA SER A 193 -12.11 -6.03 -20.09
C SER A 193 -11.77 -7.24 -19.21
N ASP A 194 -12.67 -8.21 -19.15
CA ASP A 194 -12.41 -9.45 -18.40
C ASP A 194 -11.25 -10.25 -19.03
N ASP A 195 -11.10 -10.24 -20.36
CA ASP A 195 -9.98 -10.87 -21.06
C ASP A 195 -8.64 -10.18 -20.76
N GLU A 196 -8.62 -8.83 -20.71
CA GLU A 196 -7.41 -8.08 -20.31
C GLU A 196 -7.03 -8.37 -18.86
N ILE A 197 -8.00 -8.60 -17.97
CA ILE A 197 -7.74 -8.99 -16.57
C ILE A 197 -7.13 -10.40 -16.51
N GLU A 198 -7.59 -11.35 -17.32
CA GLU A 198 -6.97 -12.69 -17.40
C GLU A 198 -5.51 -12.62 -17.85
N VAL A 199 -5.20 -11.80 -18.85
CA VAL A 199 -3.83 -11.55 -19.27
C VAL A 199 -3.01 -10.93 -18.12
N LEU A 200 -3.58 -9.95 -17.42
CA LEU A 200 -2.91 -9.30 -16.27
C LEU A 200 -2.64 -10.28 -15.12
N ILE A 201 -3.56 -11.21 -14.83
CA ILE A 201 -3.33 -12.27 -13.85
C ILE A 201 -2.09 -13.09 -14.24
N GLY A 202 -1.97 -13.43 -15.52
CA GLY A 202 -0.77 -14.09 -16.06
C GLY A 202 0.51 -13.25 -15.85
N ASP A 203 0.43 -11.91 -15.96
CA ASP A 203 1.56 -11.01 -15.68
C ASP A 203 1.98 -11.05 -14.21
N PHE A 204 1.02 -11.05 -13.27
CA PHE A 204 1.31 -11.21 -11.83
C PHE A 204 1.99 -12.55 -11.53
N VAL A 205 1.51 -13.64 -12.15
CA VAL A 205 2.11 -14.98 -11.97
C VAL A 205 3.54 -15.02 -12.51
N ARG A 206 3.79 -14.47 -13.71
CA ARG A 206 5.14 -14.37 -14.27
C ARG A 206 6.06 -13.52 -13.40
N ALA A 207 5.57 -12.38 -12.93
CA ALA A 207 6.35 -11.50 -12.03
C ALA A 207 6.69 -12.20 -10.71
N ALA A 208 5.79 -13.01 -10.15
CA ALA A 208 6.06 -13.80 -8.95
C ALA A 208 7.17 -14.85 -9.19
N ARG A 209 7.19 -15.51 -10.35
CA ARG A 209 8.28 -16.42 -10.75
C ARG A 209 9.61 -15.68 -10.84
N VAL A 210 9.64 -14.53 -11.54
CA VAL A 210 10.83 -13.70 -11.66
C VAL A 210 11.33 -13.25 -10.27
N ALA A 211 10.41 -12.91 -9.36
CA ALA A 211 10.74 -12.54 -7.99
C ALA A 211 11.45 -13.70 -7.25
N TYR A 212 10.90 -14.92 -7.34
CA TYR A 212 11.53 -16.12 -6.76
C TYR A 212 12.93 -16.34 -7.31
N GLU A 213 13.10 -16.30 -8.63
CA GLU A 213 14.38 -16.48 -9.30
C GLU A 213 15.38 -15.35 -8.99
N ALA A 214 14.90 -14.15 -8.68
CA ALA A 214 15.72 -13.03 -8.20
C ALA A 214 16.04 -13.09 -6.69
N GLY A 215 15.62 -14.16 -5.98
CA GLY A 215 15.97 -14.42 -4.58
C GLY A 215 15.01 -13.83 -3.56
N ALA A 216 13.76 -13.52 -3.96
CA ALA A 216 12.71 -13.18 -3.03
C ALA A 216 12.23 -14.39 -2.23
N ASP A 217 11.94 -14.20 -0.94
CA ASP A 217 11.35 -15.21 -0.07
C ASP A 217 9.82 -15.20 -0.14
N PHE A 218 9.23 -14.05 -0.51
CA PHE A 218 7.78 -13.92 -0.76
C PHE A 218 7.48 -12.79 -1.74
N VAL A 219 6.26 -12.73 -2.25
CA VAL A 219 5.73 -11.59 -2.99
C VAL A 219 4.59 -10.95 -2.22
N ASP A 220 4.50 -9.62 -2.25
CA ASP A 220 3.43 -8.84 -1.65
C ASP A 220 2.52 -8.29 -2.75
N VAL A 221 1.30 -8.84 -2.86
CA VAL A 221 0.33 -8.43 -3.88
C VAL A 221 -0.41 -7.18 -3.42
N LYS A 222 -0.19 -6.05 -4.11
CA LYS A 222 -0.63 -4.72 -3.67
C LYS A 222 -2.13 -4.49 -3.86
N HIS A 223 -2.91 -4.58 -2.76
CA HIS A 223 -4.35 -4.25 -2.67
C HIS A 223 -4.58 -2.98 -1.84
N CYS A 224 -3.80 -1.92 -2.10
CA CYS A 224 -3.86 -0.70 -1.29
C CYS A 224 -3.69 0.57 -2.11
N HIS A 225 -3.93 1.71 -1.47
CA HIS A 225 -3.63 3.05 -1.97
C HIS A 225 -4.44 3.48 -3.21
N GLY A 226 -5.55 2.82 -3.52
CA GLY A 226 -6.35 3.08 -4.72
C GLY A 226 -5.74 2.54 -6.02
N TYR A 227 -4.66 1.72 -5.94
CA TYR A 227 -4.09 1.05 -7.11
C TYR A 227 -5.05 -0.04 -7.63
N LEU A 228 -4.76 -0.60 -8.79
CA LEU A 228 -5.73 -1.40 -9.54
C LEU A 228 -6.40 -2.52 -8.72
N LEU A 229 -5.63 -3.31 -7.97
CA LEU A 229 -6.22 -4.40 -7.18
C LEU A 229 -7.01 -3.90 -5.96
N HIS A 230 -6.66 -2.74 -5.38
CA HIS A 230 -7.48 -2.07 -4.38
C HIS A 230 -8.78 -1.54 -5.01
N GLU A 231 -8.69 -0.97 -6.21
CA GLU A 231 -9.86 -0.46 -6.95
C GLU A 231 -10.86 -1.59 -7.23
N PHE A 232 -10.41 -2.81 -7.52
CA PHE A 232 -11.31 -3.96 -7.66
C PHE A 232 -12.13 -4.26 -6.41
N LEU A 233 -11.62 -4.00 -5.20
CA LEU A 233 -12.39 -4.19 -3.96
C LEU A 233 -13.61 -3.25 -3.89
N GLY A 234 -13.53 -2.08 -4.51
CA GLY A 234 -14.62 -1.10 -4.65
C GLY A 234 -15.45 -1.24 -5.94
N ALA A 235 -15.22 -2.26 -6.78
CA ALA A 235 -15.83 -2.40 -8.10
C ALA A 235 -17.27 -2.93 -8.07
N HIS A 236 -18.13 -2.34 -7.22
CA HIS A 236 -19.53 -2.77 -7.09
C HIS A 236 -20.35 -2.56 -8.37
N THR A 237 -20.02 -1.53 -9.15
CA THR A 237 -20.76 -1.16 -10.38
C THR A 237 -20.21 -1.81 -11.63
N ARG A 238 -19.06 -2.49 -11.54
CA ARG A 238 -18.46 -3.20 -12.66
C ARG A 238 -19.33 -4.41 -13.06
N PRO A 239 -19.71 -4.57 -14.33
CA PRO A 239 -20.32 -5.81 -14.85
C PRO A 239 -19.27 -6.92 -14.97
N GLY A 240 -19.73 -8.15 -15.21
CA GLY A 240 -18.88 -9.31 -15.49
C GLY A 240 -18.35 -10.02 -14.24
N LYS A 241 -17.38 -10.89 -14.45
CA LYS A 241 -16.93 -11.85 -13.42
C LYS A 241 -15.97 -11.25 -12.37
N TYR A 242 -15.52 -9.99 -12.55
CA TYR A 242 -14.62 -9.30 -11.64
C TYR A 242 -15.27 -8.11 -10.93
N GLY A 243 -16.61 -8.02 -10.90
CA GLY A 243 -17.33 -6.92 -10.27
C GLY A 243 -18.61 -7.32 -9.58
N GLY A 244 -19.26 -6.39 -8.87
CA GLY A 244 -20.52 -6.60 -8.16
C GLY A 244 -20.36 -7.29 -6.81
N SER A 245 -20.53 -8.61 -6.73
CA SER A 245 -20.44 -9.36 -5.48
C SER A 245 -19.02 -9.36 -4.91
N PHE A 246 -18.88 -9.58 -3.60
CA PHE A 246 -17.57 -9.67 -2.93
C PHE A 246 -16.71 -10.78 -3.55
N ASP A 247 -17.29 -11.94 -3.87
CA ASP A 247 -16.57 -13.04 -4.52
C ASP A 247 -16.01 -12.65 -5.89
N ASN A 248 -16.76 -11.91 -6.68
CA ASN A 248 -16.31 -11.42 -7.97
C ASN A 248 -15.23 -10.34 -7.82
N ARG A 249 -15.41 -9.39 -6.92
CA ARG A 249 -14.42 -8.31 -6.66
C ARG A 249 -13.10 -8.84 -6.11
N THR A 250 -13.10 -9.99 -5.45
CA THR A 250 -11.89 -10.67 -4.94
C THR A 250 -11.37 -11.79 -5.84
N ARG A 251 -12.06 -12.08 -6.95
CA ARG A 251 -11.70 -13.15 -7.90
C ARG A 251 -10.29 -12.99 -8.45
N ILE A 252 -9.91 -11.78 -8.82
CA ILE A 252 -8.56 -11.49 -9.34
C ILE A 252 -7.46 -11.93 -8.36
N LEU A 253 -7.61 -11.69 -7.05
CA LEU A 253 -6.67 -12.19 -6.05
C LEU A 253 -6.66 -13.72 -5.98
N ARG A 254 -7.84 -14.35 -5.98
CA ARG A 254 -7.97 -15.83 -5.95
C ARG A 254 -7.24 -16.48 -7.12
N GLU A 255 -7.40 -15.92 -8.31
CA GLU A 255 -6.81 -16.45 -9.55
C GLU A 255 -5.28 -16.18 -9.60
N ILE A 256 -4.80 -15.01 -9.14
CA ILE A 256 -3.36 -14.73 -8.96
C ILE A 256 -2.74 -15.76 -8.00
N VAL A 257 -3.34 -15.96 -6.82
CA VAL A 257 -2.83 -16.93 -5.82
C VAL A 257 -2.83 -18.34 -6.37
N ALA A 258 -3.89 -18.76 -7.06
CA ALA A 258 -3.97 -20.08 -7.69
C ALA A 258 -2.87 -20.26 -8.76
N GLY A 259 -2.66 -19.25 -9.59
CA GLY A 259 -1.61 -19.27 -10.62
C GLY A 259 -0.20 -19.35 -10.04
N ILE A 260 0.11 -18.56 -9.02
CA ILE A 260 1.42 -18.61 -8.34
C ILE A 260 1.67 -20.00 -7.72
N ARG A 261 0.66 -20.60 -7.11
CA ARG A 261 0.78 -21.93 -6.49
C ARG A 261 0.88 -23.08 -7.48
N ALA A 262 0.34 -22.92 -8.67
CA ALA A 262 0.44 -23.89 -9.74
C ALA A 262 1.83 -23.86 -10.41
N ASP A 263 2.67 -22.86 -10.10
CA ASP A 263 4.04 -22.78 -10.62
C ASP A 263 4.93 -23.88 -10.03
N GLN A 264 5.97 -24.27 -10.76
CA GLN A 264 6.93 -25.29 -10.31
C GLN A 264 7.71 -24.87 -9.05
N ASN A 265 7.94 -23.56 -8.89
CA ASN A 265 8.66 -22.97 -7.75
C ASN A 265 7.77 -21.88 -7.12
N PRO A 266 6.72 -22.26 -6.38
CA PRO A 266 5.81 -21.30 -5.80
C PRO A 266 6.50 -20.51 -4.69
N VAL A 267 6.49 -19.17 -4.82
CA VAL A 267 6.96 -18.26 -3.79
C VAL A 267 5.84 -18.04 -2.76
N ASP A 268 6.20 -17.77 -1.51
CA ASP A 268 5.21 -17.39 -0.49
C ASP A 268 4.52 -16.06 -0.82
N ILE A 269 3.29 -15.90 -0.35
CA ILE A 269 2.43 -14.77 -0.72
C ILE A 269 2.06 -13.97 0.51
N GLY A 270 2.26 -12.66 0.42
CA GLY A 270 1.69 -11.62 1.24
C GLY A 270 0.75 -10.72 0.45
N VAL A 271 -0.05 -9.93 1.15
CA VAL A 271 -0.92 -8.90 0.59
C VAL A 271 -0.80 -7.62 1.40
N ARG A 272 -0.63 -6.48 0.73
CA ARG A 272 -0.80 -5.18 1.37
C ARG A 272 -2.18 -4.63 1.09
N LEU A 273 -2.96 -4.40 2.16
CA LEU A 273 -4.37 -4.01 2.09
C LEU A 273 -4.59 -2.61 2.65
N SER A 274 -5.25 -1.71 1.91
CA SER A 274 -5.95 -0.59 2.55
C SER A 274 -7.22 -1.13 3.21
N ILE A 275 -7.23 -1.14 4.55
CA ILE A 275 -8.33 -1.76 5.32
C ILE A 275 -9.63 -0.97 5.24
N PHE A 276 -9.55 0.30 4.93
CA PHE A 276 -10.67 1.16 4.56
C PHE A 276 -10.21 2.29 3.64
N ASP A 277 -11.16 2.87 2.97
CA ASP A 277 -11.05 4.11 2.22
C ASP A 277 -12.12 5.09 2.72
N MET A 278 -12.21 6.27 2.14
CA MET A 278 -13.29 7.25 2.34
C MET A 278 -13.58 7.92 1.01
N VAL A 279 -14.74 8.57 0.91
CA VAL A 279 -15.01 9.47 -0.21
C VAL A 279 -13.81 10.39 -0.44
N PRO A 280 -13.40 10.67 -1.70
CA PRO A 280 -12.30 11.58 -1.98
C PRO A 280 -12.47 12.95 -1.31
N PHE A 281 -11.36 13.56 -0.93
CA PHE A 281 -11.32 14.88 -0.30
C PHE A 281 -10.75 15.93 -1.26
N ARG A 282 -11.15 17.18 -1.06
CA ARG A 282 -10.67 18.36 -1.78
C ARG A 282 -10.37 19.50 -0.79
N PRO A 283 -9.57 20.52 -1.20
CA PRO A 283 -9.33 21.68 -0.34
C PRO A 283 -10.64 22.48 -0.15
N ASN A 284 -10.92 22.90 1.09
CA ASN A 284 -12.01 23.82 1.41
C ASN A 284 -11.59 25.26 1.07
N PRO A 285 -12.22 25.93 0.10
CA PRO A 285 -11.84 27.29 -0.28
C PRO A 285 -11.96 28.31 0.86
N ALA A 286 -12.89 28.08 1.79
CA ALA A 286 -13.14 28.99 2.92
C ALA A 286 -12.00 29.00 3.96
N THR A 287 -11.13 27.99 3.93
CA THR A 287 -9.98 27.86 4.85
C THR A 287 -8.64 28.01 4.14
N ALA A 288 -8.64 28.41 2.86
CA ALA A 288 -7.43 28.68 2.10
C ALA A 288 -6.72 29.95 2.61
N GLU A 289 -5.39 29.92 2.62
CA GLU A 289 -4.53 31.04 2.98
C GLU A 289 -3.58 31.37 1.81
N PRO A 290 -3.01 32.56 1.72
CA PRO A 290 -2.05 32.89 0.66
C PRO A 290 -0.89 31.86 0.62
N GLY A 291 -0.73 31.18 -0.53
CA GLY A 291 0.30 30.17 -0.73
C GLY A 291 0.04 28.81 -0.05
N LYS A 292 -1.11 28.62 0.62
CA LYS A 292 -1.48 27.36 1.25
C LYS A 292 -2.87 26.90 0.82
N PRO A 293 -3.06 25.65 0.44
CA PRO A 293 -4.38 25.10 0.13
C PRO A 293 -5.27 25.08 1.38
N GLY A 294 -6.57 25.04 1.19
CA GLY A 294 -7.54 24.89 2.28
C GLY A 294 -7.42 23.56 3.01
N ILE A 295 -8.04 23.48 4.18
CA ILE A 295 -8.22 22.25 4.95
C ILE A 295 -9.09 21.28 4.15
N GLY A 296 -8.79 19.98 4.21
CA GLY A 296 -9.53 18.95 3.50
C GLY A 296 -11.00 18.88 3.89
N MET A 297 -11.86 18.78 2.89
CA MET A 297 -13.28 18.49 3.04
C MET A 297 -13.69 17.40 2.05
N PRO A 298 -14.70 16.57 2.36
CA PRO A 298 -15.20 15.58 1.41
C PRO A 298 -15.64 16.23 0.11
N GLU A 299 -15.47 15.53 -1.02
CA GLU A 299 -16.18 15.86 -2.26
C GLU A 299 -17.69 15.74 -2.05
N GLU A 300 -18.47 16.40 -2.90
CA GLU A 300 -19.93 16.31 -2.83
C GLU A 300 -20.38 14.90 -3.23
N PHE A 301 -21.03 14.20 -2.31
CA PHE A 301 -21.45 12.80 -2.51
C PHE A 301 -22.94 12.54 -2.26
N SER A 302 -23.72 13.53 -1.85
CA SER A 302 -25.13 13.35 -1.47
C SER A 302 -25.98 12.69 -2.58
N GLN A 303 -25.67 13.01 -3.84
CA GLN A 303 -26.34 12.43 -5.01
C GLN A 303 -25.82 11.04 -5.39
N LEU A 304 -24.77 10.55 -4.72
CA LEU A 304 -24.13 9.27 -4.98
C LEU A 304 -24.46 8.22 -3.90
N VAL A 305 -25.35 8.54 -2.96
CA VAL A 305 -25.78 7.62 -1.91
C VAL A 305 -26.90 6.70 -2.44
N PRO A 306 -26.81 5.37 -2.27
CA PRO A 306 -25.75 4.63 -1.57
C PRO A 306 -24.41 4.68 -2.30
N TYR A 307 -23.35 5.11 -1.60
CA TYR A 307 -22.02 5.25 -2.19
C TYR A 307 -21.36 3.87 -2.38
N VAL A 308 -21.13 3.48 -3.62
CA VAL A 308 -20.65 2.15 -4.00
C VAL A 308 -19.34 2.20 -4.79
N TYR A 309 -18.47 3.14 -4.44
CA TYR A 309 -17.23 3.43 -5.18
C TYR A 309 -15.98 3.34 -4.29
N GLY A 310 -16.01 2.53 -3.25
CA GLY A 310 -14.90 2.33 -2.35
C GLY A 310 -15.04 1.05 -1.53
N PHE A 311 -14.09 0.82 -0.62
CA PHE A 311 -13.98 -0.36 0.21
C PHE A 311 -13.76 0.00 1.67
N GLY A 312 -14.40 -0.71 2.60
CA GLY A 312 -14.19 -0.50 4.04
C GLY A 312 -14.84 0.77 4.59
N MET A 313 -15.86 1.32 3.91
CA MET A 313 -16.61 2.50 4.31
C MET A 313 -18.12 2.26 4.27
N ARG A 314 -18.87 3.04 5.03
CA ARG A 314 -20.33 3.00 4.99
C ARG A 314 -20.87 3.54 3.67
N LYS A 315 -21.88 2.85 3.11
CA LYS A 315 -22.50 3.26 1.84
C LYS A 315 -23.46 4.46 1.98
N ASP A 316 -24.03 4.63 3.16
CA ASP A 316 -24.93 5.76 3.49
C ASP A 316 -24.19 7.01 3.99
N LEU A 317 -22.98 6.82 4.53
CA LEU A 317 -22.12 7.91 5.03
C LEU A 317 -20.65 7.58 4.75
N PRO A 318 -20.14 7.82 3.51
CA PRO A 318 -18.83 7.37 3.06
C PRO A 318 -17.64 8.14 3.69
N THR A 319 -17.90 8.97 4.69
CA THR A 319 -16.89 9.54 5.60
C THR A 319 -16.71 8.72 6.88
N GLU A 320 -17.47 7.63 7.05
CA GLU A 320 -17.37 6.71 8.18
C GLU A 320 -16.90 5.32 7.73
N ILE A 321 -16.16 4.67 8.63
CA ILE A 321 -15.55 3.36 8.40
C ILE A 321 -16.60 2.25 8.61
N ASP A 322 -16.58 1.24 7.72
CA ASP A 322 -17.25 -0.05 7.87
C ASP A 322 -16.28 -1.18 7.51
N LEU A 323 -15.77 -1.88 8.51
CA LEU A 323 -14.79 -2.95 8.33
C LEU A 323 -15.40 -4.33 8.03
N SER A 324 -16.70 -4.44 7.79
CA SER A 324 -17.37 -5.72 7.56
C SER A 324 -16.74 -6.51 6.40
N GLU A 325 -16.57 -5.89 5.23
CA GLU A 325 -15.91 -6.53 4.08
C GLU A 325 -14.39 -6.67 4.27
N THR A 326 -13.76 -5.81 5.06
CA THR A 326 -12.35 -5.92 5.42
C THR A 326 -12.08 -7.19 6.22
N HIS A 327 -12.94 -7.51 7.18
CA HIS A 327 -12.86 -8.77 7.93
C HIS A 327 -13.07 -9.99 7.01
N LEU A 328 -14.01 -9.92 6.06
CA LEU A 328 -14.20 -10.97 5.07
C LEU A 328 -12.95 -11.15 4.19
N PHE A 329 -12.30 -10.04 3.79
CA PHE A 329 -11.06 -10.10 3.00
C PHE A 329 -9.89 -10.68 3.81
N ALA A 330 -9.74 -10.32 5.07
CA ALA A 330 -8.73 -10.89 5.96
C ALA A 330 -8.95 -12.40 6.15
N LYS A 331 -10.21 -12.85 6.34
CA LYS A 331 -10.56 -14.27 6.38
C LYS A 331 -10.22 -14.97 5.07
N LEU A 332 -10.56 -14.39 3.93
CA LEU A 332 -10.19 -14.90 2.61
C LEU A 332 -8.67 -15.06 2.48
N CYS A 333 -7.87 -14.08 2.93
CA CYS A 333 -6.41 -14.21 2.93
C CYS A 333 -5.95 -15.44 3.71
N GLY A 334 -6.53 -15.69 4.88
CA GLY A 334 -6.26 -16.90 5.66
C GLY A 334 -6.65 -18.19 4.93
N GLU A 335 -7.84 -18.25 4.32
CA GLU A 335 -8.33 -19.39 3.51
C GLU A 335 -7.43 -19.64 2.29
N LEU A 336 -6.94 -18.59 1.67
CA LEU A 336 -5.94 -18.65 0.61
C LEU A 336 -4.52 -18.92 1.13
N GLY A 337 -4.28 -19.14 2.42
CA GLY A 337 -2.96 -19.41 3.02
C GLY A 337 -1.95 -18.30 2.76
N ILE A 338 -2.40 -17.06 2.63
CA ILE A 338 -1.55 -15.87 2.58
C ILE A 338 -0.91 -15.69 3.95
N LYS A 339 0.42 -15.60 4.00
CA LYS A 339 1.18 -15.63 5.25
C LYS A 339 1.39 -14.24 5.86
N VAL A 340 1.35 -13.19 5.06
CA VAL A 340 1.60 -11.81 5.49
C VAL A 340 0.46 -10.92 5.03
N LEU A 341 -0.21 -10.25 5.98
CA LEU A 341 -1.17 -9.19 5.70
C LEU A 341 -0.59 -7.86 6.23
N ASN A 342 -0.15 -7.00 5.31
CA ASN A 342 0.40 -5.68 5.61
C ASN A 342 -0.71 -4.64 5.48
N THR A 343 -1.17 -4.06 6.58
CA THR A 343 -2.31 -3.15 6.60
C THR A 343 -1.90 -1.68 6.45
N THR A 344 -2.72 -0.92 5.75
CA THR A 344 -2.65 0.53 5.57
C THR A 344 -4.07 1.09 5.42
N ALA A 345 -4.25 2.36 5.08
CA ALA A 345 -5.57 2.98 4.87
C ALA A 345 -5.56 3.98 3.72
N GLY A 346 -6.70 4.14 3.04
CA GLY A 346 -6.93 5.15 2.03
C GLY A 346 -5.95 5.16 0.86
N SER A 347 -5.85 6.32 0.21
CA SER A 347 -4.97 6.58 -0.94
C SER A 347 -4.23 7.90 -0.80
N PRO A 348 -2.90 7.96 -1.07
CA PRO A 348 -2.15 9.20 -1.05
C PRO A 348 -2.56 10.17 -2.17
N TYR A 349 -3.32 9.72 -3.17
CA TYR A 349 -3.70 10.51 -4.33
C TYR A 349 -4.98 11.33 -4.13
N TYR A 350 -5.83 10.95 -3.17
CA TYR A 350 -7.09 11.65 -2.91
C TYR A 350 -7.48 11.75 -1.43
N ASN A 351 -6.87 10.90 -0.55
CA ASN A 351 -7.04 10.93 0.90
C ASN A 351 -5.68 10.80 1.62
N PRO A 352 -4.69 11.68 1.32
CA PRO A 352 -3.31 11.52 1.80
C PRO A 352 -3.21 11.54 3.32
N HIS A 353 -4.07 12.27 4.01
CA HIS A 353 -3.98 12.45 5.46
C HIS A 353 -4.59 11.29 6.28
N LEU A 354 -5.19 10.30 5.64
CA LEU A 354 -5.49 9.02 6.29
C LEU A 354 -4.21 8.22 6.60
N GLN A 355 -3.19 8.35 5.74
CA GLN A 355 -1.90 7.69 5.92
C GLN A 355 -0.84 8.59 6.55
N ARG A 356 -0.89 9.87 6.22
CA ARG A 356 0.09 10.89 6.60
C ARG A 356 -0.64 12.05 7.24
N PRO A 357 -0.95 11.98 8.53
CA PRO A 357 -1.73 13.01 9.23
C PRO A 357 -1.02 14.37 9.34
N ALA A 358 0.30 14.42 9.09
CA ALA A 358 1.10 15.65 9.16
C ALA A 358 0.98 16.52 7.90
N VAL A 359 1.24 17.82 8.05
CA VAL A 359 1.34 18.78 6.94
C VAL A 359 2.55 18.48 6.05
N PHE A 360 3.64 18.00 6.61
CA PHE A 360 4.87 17.69 5.88
C PHE A 360 5.13 16.17 5.81
N PRO A 361 5.59 15.63 4.68
CA PRO A 361 5.81 16.34 3.39
C PRO A 361 4.49 16.82 2.77
N PRO A 362 4.52 17.90 1.98
CA PRO A 362 3.32 18.42 1.31
C PRO A 362 2.66 17.30 0.51
N SER A 363 1.36 17.15 0.69
CA SER A 363 0.56 16.22 -0.10
C SER A 363 -0.29 17.00 -1.08
N ASP A 364 -0.68 16.34 -2.18
CA ASP A 364 -1.45 17.00 -3.22
C ASP A 364 -2.80 17.49 -2.71
N GLY A 365 -2.99 18.78 -2.80
CA GLY A 365 -4.26 19.37 -2.91
C GLY A 365 -4.90 19.94 -1.65
N TYR A 366 -4.68 19.47 -0.41
CA TYR A 366 -5.28 20.04 0.79
C TYR A 366 -4.46 19.82 2.06
N ARG A 367 -4.71 20.60 3.11
CA ARG A 367 -4.08 20.44 4.43
C ARG A 367 -4.93 19.55 5.35
N PRO A 368 -4.33 18.82 6.29
CA PRO A 368 -5.06 18.19 7.39
C PRO A 368 -5.70 19.28 8.27
N ALA A 369 -6.72 18.91 9.04
CA ALA A 369 -7.36 19.83 9.98
C ALA A 369 -6.40 20.35 11.05
N TYR A 370 -5.39 19.54 11.40
CA TYR A 370 -4.32 19.89 12.32
C TYR A 370 -3.04 19.12 11.96
N ASP A 371 -1.89 19.64 12.41
CA ASP A 371 -0.59 18.99 12.25
C ASP A 371 -0.14 18.40 13.60
N PRO A 372 0.02 17.07 13.69
CA PRO A 372 0.45 16.43 14.94
C PRO A 372 1.96 16.54 15.23
N LEU A 373 2.77 17.06 14.30
CA LEU A 373 4.24 17.16 14.42
C LEU A 373 4.74 18.52 14.93
#